data_ca0e589e07d3ad5479a768390d5fe29d
#
_entry.id   ca0e589e07d3ad5479a768390d5fe29d
#
_cell.length_a   1.000
_cell.length_b   1.000
_cell.length_c   1.000
_cell.angle_alpha   90.00
_cell.angle_beta   90.00
_cell.angle_gamma   90.00
#
_symmetry.space_group_name_H-M   'P 1'
#
loop_
_entity.id
_entity.type
_entity.pdbx_description
1 polymer ?
#
loop_
_entity_poly.entity_id
_entity_poly.type
_entity_poly.pdbx_seq_one_letter_code
_entity_poly.pdbx_strand_id
1 'polypeptide(L)'
;MQTAQQVPELPTLDEEVYHLSADRNTRSILASLVVDHALLNDGPIYWVDALNHAATDPIAAVAPSQRILDRIHVARGFTPYQHYSITETLMDRASTESPSLVVAPAVDAMYRESMTGIDDCELLARTVARLTALKRVHECPILLTTTRDDELVAPVAEAVTAHLNCQQTAYGPRFVGDAFETLVYPLENGLVQTTIAYWQSIIEARQPLYSAQDQPNISARSMA
;
A
#
# COMPACT_ATOMS: atom_id res chain seq x y z
N MET A 1 -25.93 28.47 -2.68
CA MET A 1 -25.15 27.79 -1.61
C MET A 1 -24.30 26.74 -2.31
N GLN A 2 -23.01 27.01 -2.48
CA GLN A 2 -22.07 25.98 -2.94
C GLN A 2 -21.95 24.98 -1.79
N THR A 3 -22.46 23.77 -1.97
CA THR A 3 -22.14 22.63 -1.12
C THR A 3 -20.63 22.45 -1.23
N ALA A 4 -19.91 22.65 -0.14
CA ALA A 4 -18.48 22.33 -0.10
C ALA A 4 -18.35 20.86 -0.55
N GLN A 5 -17.69 20.65 -1.67
CA GLN A 5 -17.46 19.31 -2.21
C GLN A 5 -16.60 18.59 -1.18
N GLN A 6 -17.18 17.60 -0.53
CA GLN A 6 -16.48 16.84 0.51
C GLN A 6 -15.36 16.04 -0.16
N VAL A 7 -14.13 16.28 0.27
CA VAL A 7 -12.96 15.55 -0.23
C VAL A 7 -13.09 14.10 0.20
N PRO A 8 -12.98 13.12 -0.72
CA PRO A 8 -13.06 11.72 -0.37
C PRO A 8 -11.95 11.31 0.63
N GLU A 9 -12.31 10.55 1.63
CA GLU A 9 -11.37 10.06 2.63
C GLU A 9 -10.79 8.71 2.21
N LEU A 10 -9.46 8.61 2.22
CA LEU A 10 -8.72 7.36 2.11
C LEU A 10 -7.95 7.13 3.41
N PRO A 11 -7.67 5.87 3.77
CA PRO A 11 -6.85 5.56 4.94
C PRO A 11 -5.47 6.19 4.83
N THR A 12 -5.04 6.92 5.84
CA THR A 12 -3.64 7.32 6.00
C THR A 12 -2.86 6.13 6.54
N LEU A 13 -1.72 5.84 5.93
CA LEU A 13 -0.85 4.76 6.38
C LEU A 13 0.21 5.34 7.31
N ASP A 14 0.01 5.14 8.60
CA ASP A 14 0.98 5.49 9.65
C ASP A 14 2.03 4.38 9.78
N GLU A 15 2.96 4.52 10.71
CA GLU A 15 4.10 3.60 10.94
C GLU A 15 3.66 2.23 11.49
N GLU A 16 2.77 1.53 10.79
CA GLU A 16 2.24 0.22 11.18
C GLU A 16 2.47 -0.86 10.11
N VAL A 17 2.30 -2.11 10.50
CA VAL A 17 2.25 -3.25 9.57
C VAL A 17 0.79 -3.54 9.28
N TYR A 18 0.33 -3.10 8.12
CA TYR A 18 -1.05 -3.25 7.67
C TYR A 18 -1.27 -4.55 6.92
N HIS A 19 -2.31 -5.27 7.28
CA HIS A 19 -2.89 -6.31 6.44
C HIS A 19 -4.13 -5.76 5.75
N LEU A 20 -4.04 -5.58 4.43
CA LEU A 20 -5.17 -5.18 3.61
C LEU A 20 -5.94 -6.43 3.14
N SER A 21 -7.21 -6.50 3.48
CA SER A 21 -8.18 -7.42 2.89
C SER A 21 -9.21 -6.65 2.05
N ALA A 22 -9.65 -7.24 0.95
CA ALA A 22 -10.65 -6.64 0.10
C ALA A 22 -11.50 -7.70 -0.58
N ASP A 23 -12.80 -7.49 -0.63
CA ASP A 23 -13.76 -8.41 -1.27
C ASP A 23 -13.49 -8.57 -2.77
N ARG A 24 -13.06 -7.50 -3.44
CA ARG A 24 -12.80 -7.44 -4.89
C ARG A 24 -11.76 -6.37 -5.22
N ASN A 25 -11.15 -6.52 -6.40
CA ASN A 25 -10.30 -5.48 -7.01
C ASN A 25 -9.10 -5.03 -6.15
N THR A 26 -8.53 -5.93 -5.35
CA THR A 26 -7.39 -5.65 -4.47
C THR A 26 -6.26 -4.88 -5.17
N ARG A 27 -5.96 -5.19 -6.44
CA ARG A 27 -4.91 -4.49 -7.22
C ARG A 27 -5.20 -3.01 -7.41
N SER A 28 -6.46 -2.65 -7.75
CA SER A 28 -6.83 -1.24 -7.94
C SER A 28 -6.86 -0.48 -6.61
N ILE A 29 -7.28 -1.15 -5.54
CA ILE A 29 -7.27 -0.59 -4.18
C ILE A 29 -5.83 -0.33 -3.74
N LEU A 30 -4.93 -1.32 -3.88
CA LEU A 30 -3.50 -1.16 -3.59
C LEU A 30 -2.89 -0.01 -4.39
N ALA A 31 -3.14 0.03 -5.72
CA ALA A 31 -2.63 1.09 -6.57
C ALA A 31 -3.06 2.47 -6.10
N SER A 32 -4.32 2.62 -5.68
CA SER A 32 -4.87 3.89 -5.20
C SER A 32 -4.28 4.32 -3.87
N LEU A 33 -4.15 3.39 -2.91
CA LEU A 33 -3.53 3.67 -1.61
C LEU A 33 -2.05 4.04 -1.77
N VAL A 34 -1.32 3.34 -2.64
CA VAL A 34 0.10 3.60 -2.91
C VAL A 34 0.29 4.95 -3.58
N VAL A 35 -0.54 5.31 -4.55
CA VAL A 35 -0.47 6.62 -5.23
C VAL A 35 -0.88 7.74 -4.29
N ASP A 36 -1.94 7.58 -3.50
CA ASP A 36 -2.34 8.56 -2.48
C ASP A 36 -1.21 8.78 -1.45
N HIS A 37 -0.61 7.70 -0.95
CA HIS A 37 0.54 7.78 -0.05
C HIS A 37 1.73 8.51 -0.70
N ALA A 38 2.05 8.20 -1.96
CA ALA A 38 3.13 8.88 -2.70
C ALA A 38 2.88 10.37 -2.91
N LEU A 39 1.62 10.80 -2.96
CA LEU A 39 1.23 12.20 -3.09
C LEU A 39 1.23 12.95 -1.74
N LEU A 40 1.06 12.23 -0.64
CA LEU A 40 1.05 12.78 0.71
C LEU A 40 2.43 12.76 1.38
N ASN A 41 3.33 11.89 0.94
CA ASN A 41 4.63 11.66 1.59
C ASN A 41 5.76 11.69 0.56
N ASP A 42 6.93 12.17 0.98
CA ASP A 42 8.15 12.11 0.19
C ASP A 42 8.91 10.79 0.41
N GLY A 43 9.85 10.47 -0.49
CA GLY A 43 10.70 9.29 -0.41
C GLY A 43 10.28 8.16 -1.36
N PRO A 44 11.12 7.13 -1.51
CA PRO A 44 10.85 5.99 -2.37
C PRO A 44 9.80 5.07 -1.76
N ILE A 45 9.06 4.40 -2.64
CA ILE A 45 8.15 3.31 -2.29
C ILE A 45 8.74 2.02 -2.87
N TYR A 46 8.94 1.03 -2.02
CA TYR A 46 9.44 -0.26 -2.44
C TYR A 46 8.31 -1.29 -2.50
N TRP A 47 8.19 -1.93 -3.65
CA TRP A 47 7.17 -2.95 -3.91
C TRP A 47 7.82 -4.30 -4.16
N VAL A 48 7.67 -5.21 -3.20
CA VAL A 48 8.12 -6.59 -3.30
C VAL A 48 7.00 -7.42 -3.89
N ASP A 49 7.10 -7.69 -5.19
CA ASP A 49 6.00 -8.30 -5.95
C ASP A 49 6.09 -9.83 -5.99
N ALA A 50 4.97 -10.47 -5.67
CA ALA A 50 4.74 -11.89 -5.89
C ALA A 50 3.64 -12.09 -6.94
N LEU A 51 3.82 -13.03 -7.87
CA LEU A 51 2.83 -13.41 -8.89
C LEU A 51 2.29 -12.26 -9.77
N ASN A 52 3.09 -11.24 -10.03
CA ASN A 52 2.69 -10.08 -10.85
C ASN A 52 1.49 -9.29 -10.29
N HIS A 53 1.41 -9.15 -8.97
CA HIS A 53 0.42 -8.28 -8.33
C HIS A 53 0.73 -6.80 -8.52
N ALA A 54 2.02 -6.41 -8.69
CA ALA A 54 2.42 -5.11 -9.17
C ALA A 54 2.19 -5.01 -10.68
N ALA A 55 0.94 -5.14 -11.11
CA ALA A 55 0.58 -4.75 -12.46
C ALA A 55 0.82 -3.24 -12.57
N THR A 56 1.74 -2.83 -13.43
CA THR A 56 2.09 -1.41 -13.62
C THR A 56 0.91 -0.61 -14.17
N ASP A 57 0.01 -1.26 -14.93
CA ASP A 57 -1.12 -0.59 -15.54
C ASP A 57 -2.08 0.09 -14.55
N PRO A 58 -2.54 -0.53 -13.44
CA PRO A 58 -3.38 0.15 -12.48
C PRO A 58 -2.69 1.32 -11.78
N ILE A 59 -1.39 1.20 -11.47
CA ILE A 59 -0.62 2.27 -10.82
C ILE A 59 -0.44 3.43 -11.80
N ALA A 60 0.00 3.15 -13.04
CA ALA A 60 0.19 4.16 -14.07
C ALA A 60 -1.11 4.87 -14.45
N ALA A 61 -2.23 4.16 -14.42
CA ALA A 61 -3.52 4.73 -14.72
C ALA A 61 -4.04 5.68 -13.63
N VAL A 62 -3.70 5.43 -12.36
CA VAL A 62 -4.14 6.25 -11.22
C VAL A 62 -3.17 7.40 -10.93
N ALA A 63 -1.87 7.22 -11.21
CA ALA A 63 -0.84 8.22 -10.95
C ALA A 63 -1.03 9.47 -11.82
N PRO A 64 -1.06 10.69 -11.23
CA PRO A 64 -1.28 11.92 -11.98
C PRO A 64 -0.07 12.36 -12.80
N SER A 65 1.11 11.80 -12.56
CA SER A 65 2.33 12.16 -13.27
C SER A 65 3.37 11.05 -13.25
N GLN A 66 4.27 11.08 -14.22
CA GLN A 66 5.44 10.17 -14.28
C GLN A 66 6.33 10.30 -13.05
N ARG A 67 6.46 11.50 -12.48
CA ARG A 67 7.27 11.76 -11.28
C ARG A 67 6.85 10.90 -10.07
N ILE A 68 5.57 10.62 -9.93
CA ILE A 68 5.08 9.71 -8.88
C ILE A 68 5.49 8.27 -9.19
N LEU A 69 5.41 7.86 -10.45
CA LEU A 69 5.82 6.50 -10.86
C LEU A 69 7.32 6.26 -10.66
N ASP A 70 8.15 7.27 -10.89
CA ASP A 70 9.61 7.17 -10.73
C ASP A 70 10.04 6.88 -9.28
N ARG A 71 9.17 7.15 -8.30
CA ARG A 71 9.38 6.85 -6.88
C ARG A 71 8.96 5.44 -6.47
N ILE A 72 8.25 4.71 -7.33
CA ILE A 72 7.74 3.37 -7.02
C ILE A 72 8.68 2.33 -7.64
N HIS A 73 9.50 1.71 -6.80
CA HIS A 73 10.49 0.72 -7.20
C HIS A 73 9.94 -0.69 -7.00
N VAL A 74 9.70 -1.39 -8.11
CA VAL A 74 9.15 -2.76 -8.09
C VAL A 74 10.25 -3.79 -8.28
N ALA A 75 10.37 -4.72 -7.33
CA ALA A 75 11.19 -5.92 -7.47
C ALA A 75 10.30 -7.16 -7.44
N ARG A 76 10.45 -8.03 -8.44
CA ARG A 76 9.58 -9.20 -8.64
C ARG A 76 10.30 -10.50 -8.42
N GLY A 77 9.78 -11.33 -7.52
CA GLY A 77 10.19 -12.71 -7.32
C GLY A 77 9.31 -13.70 -8.10
N PHE A 78 9.90 -14.77 -8.60
CA PHE A 78 9.23 -15.87 -9.29
C PHE A 78 9.38 -17.20 -8.54
N THR A 79 10.17 -17.21 -7.48
CA THR A 79 10.35 -18.35 -6.60
C THR A 79 10.43 -17.87 -5.14
N PRO A 80 10.18 -18.74 -4.14
CA PRO A 80 10.31 -18.39 -2.72
C PRO A 80 11.68 -17.78 -2.39
N TYR A 81 12.75 -18.37 -2.93
CA TYR A 81 14.12 -17.89 -2.71
C TYR A 81 14.37 -16.52 -3.31
N GLN A 82 13.89 -16.27 -4.54
CA GLN A 82 14.00 -14.95 -5.16
C GLN A 82 13.23 -13.92 -4.35
N HIS A 83 12.00 -14.24 -3.93
CA HIS A 83 11.19 -13.36 -3.11
C HIS A 83 11.88 -13.02 -1.78
N TYR A 84 12.44 -14.03 -1.11
CA TYR A 84 13.24 -13.84 0.10
C TYR A 84 14.50 -13.00 -0.15
N SER A 85 15.25 -13.25 -1.23
CA SER A 85 16.47 -12.51 -1.58
C SER A 85 16.17 -11.03 -1.92
N ILE A 86 15.01 -10.75 -2.52
CA ILE A 86 14.55 -9.37 -2.76
C ILE A 86 14.43 -8.61 -1.44
N THR A 87 13.92 -9.23 -0.37
CA THR A 87 13.82 -8.55 0.93
C THR A 87 15.19 -8.22 1.53
N GLU A 88 16.21 -9.03 1.25
CA GLU A 88 17.60 -8.73 1.64
C GLU A 88 18.15 -7.52 0.88
N THR A 89 18.00 -7.52 -0.45
CA THR A 89 18.38 -6.37 -1.29
C THR A 89 17.64 -5.09 -0.89
N LEU A 90 16.38 -5.23 -0.47
CA LEU A 90 15.59 -4.11 0.03
C LEU A 90 16.15 -3.52 1.31
N MET A 91 16.62 -4.36 2.25
CA MET A 91 17.29 -3.89 3.48
C MET A 91 18.53 -3.03 3.14
N ASP A 92 19.35 -3.49 2.19
CA ASP A 92 20.54 -2.77 1.76
C ASP A 92 20.17 -1.42 1.09
N ARG A 93 19.17 -1.39 0.24
CA ARG A 93 18.69 -0.16 -0.40
C ARG A 93 18.11 0.82 0.62
N ALA A 94 17.28 0.34 1.53
CA ALA A 94 16.67 1.15 2.57
C ALA A 94 17.72 1.82 3.48
N SER A 95 18.88 1.18 3.68
CA SER A 95 19.98 1.79 4.44
C SER A 95 20.58 3.04 3.77
N THR A 96 20.42 3.16 2.46
CA THR A 96 20.91 4.32 1.68
C THR A 96 19.83 5.38 1.51
N GLU A 97 18.60 4.95 1.28
CA GLU A 97 17.45 5.83 1.08
C GLU A 97 16.23 5.23 1.79
N SER A 98 15.82 5.87 2.89
CA SER A 98 14.71 5.39 3.73
C SER A 98 13.41 5.35 2.94
N PRO A 99 12.69 4.22 2.94
CA PRO A 99 11.40 4.12 2.27
C PRO A 99 10.33 4.97 2.97
N SER A 100 9.43 5.55 2.19
CA SER A 100 8.18 6.13 2.73
C SER A 100 7.10 5.05 2.90
N LEU A 101 7.16 3.96 2.13
CA LEU A 101 6.23 2.84 2.20
C LEU A 101 6.88 1.58 1.62
N VAL A 102 6.60 0.43 2.24
CA VAL A 102 6.91 -0.89 1.65
C VAL A 102 5.61 -1.63 1.38
N VAL A 103 5.47 -2.18 0.17
CA VAL A 103 4.29 -2.93 -0.27
C VAL A 103 4.69 -4.35 -0.61
N ALA A 104 4.04 -5.35 -0.02
CA ALA A 104 4.26 -6.77 -0.34
C ALA A 104 2.90 -7.48 -0.52
N PRO A 105 2.31 -7.38 -1.73
CA PRO A 105 1.04 -8.02 -2.01
C PRO A 105 1.19 -9.52 -2.19
N ALA A 106 0.18 -10.28 -1.76
CA ALA A 106 0.13 -11.73 -1.84
C ALA A 106 1.44 -12.36 -1.32
N VAL A 107 1.92 -11.88 -0.17
CA VAL A 107 3.23 -12.20 0.39
C VAL A 107 3.45 -13.70 0.59
N ASP A 108 2.37 -14.45 0.77
CA ASP A 108 2.31 -15.91 0.94
C ASP A 108 2.36 -16.70 -0.38
N ALA A 109 2.05 -16.06 -1.50
CA ALA A 109 1.76 -16.74 -2.77
C ALA A 109 2.90 -17.66 -3.25
N MET A 110 4.15 -17.17 -3.20
CA MET A 110 5.31 -17.94 -3.66
C MET A 110 5.59 -19.18 -2.80
N TYR A 111 5.21 -19.15 -1.52
CA TYR A 111 5.47 -20.22 -0.56
C TYR A 111 4.43 -21.33 -0.60
N ARG A 112 3.29 -21.10 -1.29
CA ARG A 112 2.22 -22.10 -1.45
C ARG A 112 2.46 -23.11 -2.55
N GLU A 113 3.24 -22.76 -3.55
CA GLU A 113 3.48 -23.58 -4.74
C GLU A 113 4.88 -24.22 -4.75
N SER A 114 5.61 -24.06 -3.65
CA SER A 114 6.96 -24.57 -3.59
C SER A 114 6.99 -26.10 -3.53
N MET A 115 7.62 -26.70 -4.54
CA MET A 115 7.90 -28.14 -4.58
C MET A 115 9.29 -28.48 -4.01
N THR A 116 9.92 -27.57 -3.27
CA THR A 116 11.36 -27.68 -2.92
C THR A 116 11.63 -28.41 -1.61
N GLY A 117 10.59 -28.81 -0.87
CA GLY A 117 10.74 -29.57 0.39
C GLY A 117 11.36 -28.79 1.56
N ILE A 118 11.50 -27.48 1.42
CA ILE A 118 11.86 -26.58 2.51
C ILE A 118 10.59 -26.26 3.29
N ASP A 119 10.76 -25.98 4.55
CA ASP A 119 9.69 -25.43 5.38
C ASP A 119 9.31 -24.04 4.87
N ASP A 120 8.32 -24.00 3.98
CA ASP A 120 7.84 -22.78 3.33
C ASP A 120 7.33 -21.78 4.37
N CYS A 121 6.79 -22.27 5.49
CA CYS A 121 6.37 -21.45 6.62
C CYS A 121 7.59 -20.75 7.25
N GLU A 122 8.71 -21.44 7.44
CA GLU A 122 9.93 -20.83 7.98
C GLU A 122 10.48 -19.75 7.05
N LEU A 123 10.50 -20.00 5.73
CA LEU A 123 10.99 -19.00 4.77
C LEU A 123 10.07 -17.78 4.67
N LEU A 124 8.77 -17.99 4.73
CA LEU A 124 7.78 -16.90 4.84
C LEU A 124 7.99 -16.10 6.14
N ALA A 125 8.17 -16.79 7.26
CA ALA A 125 8.42 -16.14 8.55
C ALA A 125 9.68 -15.26 8.51
N ARG A 126 10.76 -15.73 7.90
CA ARG A 126 11.99 -14.96 7.71
C ARG A 126 11.76 -13.74 6.80
N THR A 127 10.97 -13.89 5.74
CA THR A 127 10.60 -12.79 4.84
C THR A 127 9.83 -11.72 5.60
N VAL A 128 8.80 -12.11 6.34
CA VAL A 128 7.97 -11.21 7.14
C VAL A 128 8.81 -10.53 8.23
N ALA A 129 9.69 -11.27 8.91
CA ALA A 129 10.59 -10.71 9.92
C ALA A 129 11.52 -9.62 9.35
N ARG A 130 12.00 -9.76 8.12
CA ARG A 130 12.78 -8.72 7.43
C ARG A 130 11.93 -7.49 7.10
N LEU A 131 10.72 -7.69 6.58
CA LEU A 131 9.81 -6.58 6.30
C LEU A 131 9.47 -5.80 7.58
N THR A 132 9.16 -6.49 8.67
CA THR A 132 8.89 -5.82 9.97
C THR A 132 10.13 -5.15 10.56
N ALA A 133 11.33 -5.64 10.27
CA ALA A 133 12.57 -4.98 10.65
C ALA A 133 12.73 -3.63 9.93
N LEU A 134 12.33 -3.52 8.65
CA LEU A 134 12.31 -2.26 7.92
C LEU A 134 11.40 -1.23 8.61
N LYS A 135 10.19 -1.61 9.01
CA LYS A 135 9.27 -0.73 9.75
C LYS A 135 9.95 -0.17 11.01
N ARG A 136 10.62 -1.02 11.78
CA ARG A 136 11.27 -0.59 13.04
C ARG A 136 12.48 0.31 12.84
N VAL A 137 13.22 0.14 11.74
CA VAL A 137 14.47 0.89 11.49
C VAL A 137 14.18 2.21 10.79
N HIS A 138 13.21 2.24 9.88
CA HIS A 138 12.94 3.37 9.00
C HIS A 138 11.65 4.12 9.35
N GLU A 139 10.91 3.65 10.37
CA GLU A 139 9.64 4.27 10.80
C GLU A 139 8.67 4.45 9.62
N CYS A 140 8.59 3.44 8.76
CA CYS A 140 7.76 3.46 7.56
C CYS A 140 6.63 2.42 7.63
N PRO A 141 5.45 2.69 7.06
CA PRO A 141 4.38 1.71 6.94
C PRO A 141 4.77 0.53 6.05
N ILE A 142 4.26 -0.64 6.40
CA ILE A 142 4.33 -1.85 5.59
C ILE A 142 2.91 -2.25 5.22
N LEU A 143 2.61 -2.39 3.94
CA LEU A 143 1.30 -2.80 3.44
C LEU A 143 1.35 -4.19 2.83
N LEU A 144 0.71 -5.16 3.49
CA LEU A 144 0.69 -6.56 3.11
C LEU A 144 -0.69 -6.99 2.65
N THR A 145 -0.75 -7.95 1.73
CA THR A 145 -1.94 -8.77 1.49
C THR A 145 -1.56 -10.25 1.47
N THR A 146 -2.52 -11.13 1.71
CA THR A 146 -2.36 -12.57 1.60
C THR A 146 -3.33 -13.13 0.56
N THR A 147 -3.04 -14.32 0.02
CA THR A 147 -3.91 -15.01 -0.93
C THR A 147 -5.00 -15.83 -0.24
N ARG A 148 -4.71 -16.33 0.95
CA ARG A 148 -5.63 -17.13 1.78
C ARG A 148 -5.36 -16.82 3.24
N ASP A 149 -6.35 -17.14 4.08
CA ASP A 149 -6.26 -17.12 5.53
C ASP A 149 -6.23 -18.58 6.02
N ASP A 150 -5.03 -19.10 6.29
CA ASP A 150 -4.77 -20.46 6.76
C ASP A 150 -3.48 -20.51 7.61
N GLU A 151 -3.10 -21.70 8.07
CA GLU A 151 -1.93 -21.89 8.94
C GLU A 151 -0.61 -21.36 8.35
N LEU A 152 -0.45 -21.37 7.02
CA LEU A 152 0.77 -20.88 6.37
C LEU A 152 1.01 -19.39 6.67
N VAL A 153 -0.04 -18.60 6.77
CA VAL A 153 0.07 -17.15 7.00
C VAL A 153 0.15 -16.76 8.48
N ALA A 154 0.24 -17.72 9.40
CA ALA A 154 0.42 -17.42 10.82
C ALA A 154 1.55 -16.41 11.09
N PRO A 155 2.75 -16.50 10.47
CA PRO A 155 3.80 -15.49 10.65
C PRO A 155 3.39 -14.08 10.19
N VAL A 156 2.53 -13.97 9.18
CA VAL A 156 1.98 -12.69 8.71
C VAL A 156 1.02 -12.13 9.76
N ALA A 157 0.09 -12.96 10.25
CA ALA A 157 -0.88 -12.57 11.27
C ALA A 157 -0.22 -12.10 12.57
N GLU A 158 0.89 -12.75 12.99
CA GLU A 158 1.66 -12.35 14.16
C GLU A 158 2.41 -11.03 13.97
N ALA A 159 2.78 -10.68 12.74
CA ALA A 159 3.53 -9.48 12.42
C ALA A 159 2.64 -8.25 12.19
N VAL A 160 1.38 -8.47 11.83
CA VAL A 160 0.41 -7.41 11.55
C VAL A 160 0.05 -6.67 12.84
N THR A 161 0.10 -5.34 12.79
CA THR A 161 -0.26 -4.47 13.91
C THR A 161 -1.53 -3.67 13.64
N ALA A 162 -1.98 -3.60 12.37
CA ALA A 162 -3.21 -2.93 11.98
C ALA A 162 -3.91 -3.66 10.82
N HIS A 163 -5.22 -3.75 10.90
CA HIS A 163 -6.04 -4.33 9.85
C HIS A 163 -6.74 -3.25 9.04
N LEU A 164 -6.76 -3.45 7.72
CA LEU A 164 -7.43 -2.57 6.78
C LEU A 164 -8.34 -3.42 5.88
N ASN A 165 -9.64 -3.30 6.08
CA ASN A 165 -10.64 -4.02 5.28
C ASN A 165 -11.35 -3.05 4.32
N CYS A 166 -11.32 -3.36 3.03
CA CYS A 166 -12.05 -2.60 2.02
C CYS A 166 -13.27 -3.38 1.54
N GLN A 167 -14.44 -2.92 1.93
CA GLN A 167 -15.74 -3.50 1.57
C GLN A 167 -16.37 -2.68 0.45
N GLN A 168 -16.94 -3.36 -0.54
CA GLN A 168 -17.73 -2.70 -1.57
C GLN A 168 -19.16 -2.51 -1.08
N THR A 169 -19.60 -1.25 -0.96
CA THR A 169 -20.98 -0.91 -0.60
C THR A 169 -21.75 -0.35 -1.80
N ALA A 170 -23.07 -0.19 -1.65
CA ALA A 170 -23.91 0.47 -2.66
C ALA A 170 -23.53 1.96 -2.87
N TYR A 171 -22.83 2.55 -1.92
CA TYR A 171 -22.42 3.96 -1.94
C TYR A 171 -20.94 4.18 -2.27
N GLY A 172 -20.16 3.12 -2.47
CA GLY A 172 -18.73 3.17 -2.76
C GLY A 172 -17.92 2.25 -1.85
N PRO A 173 -16.61 2.20 -2.03
CA PRO A 173 -15.73 1.47 -1.14
C PRO A 173 -15.73 2.09 0.25
N ARG A 174 -15.78 1.25 1.26
CA ARG A 174 -15.71 1.57 2.66
C ARG A 174 -14.47 0.91 3.24
N PHE A 175 -13.58 1.70 3.80
CA PHE A 175 -12.42 1.18 4.53
C PHE A 175 -12.76 1.13 6.01
N VAL A 176 -12.51 -0.02 6.62
CA VAL A 176 -12.66 -0.25 8.04
C VAL A 176 -11.32 -0.70 8.59
N GLY A 177 -10.79 0.02 9.55
CA GLY A 177 -9.60 -0.34 10.30
C GLY A 177 -9.95 -0.54 11.78
N ASP A 178 -8.95 -0.89 12.59
CA ASP A 178 -9.13 -1.17 14.01
C ASP A 178 -9.64 0.04 14.82
N ALA A 179 -9.26 1.25 14.39
CA ALA A 179 -9.60 2.50 15.09
C ALA A 179 -10.30 3.54 14.20
N PHE A 180 -10.60 3.22 12.95
CA PHE A 180 -11.23 4.16 12.03
C PHE A 180 -12.14 3.48 11.02
N GLU A 181 -13.02 4.29 10.45
CA GLU A 181 -13.85 3.94 9.33
C GLU A 181 -13.88 5.12 8.36
N THR A 182 -13.56 4.89 7.09
CA THR A 182 -13.62 5.90 6.05
C THR A 182 -14.61 5.49 4.96
N LEU A 183 -15.45 6.43 4.54
CA LEU A 183 -16.35 6.26 3.40
C LEU A 183 -15.79 7.04 2.22
N VAL A 184 -15.52 6.34 1.13
CA VAL A 184 -15.20 6.97 -0.15
C VAL A 184 -16.52 7.18 -0.90
N TYR A 185 -17.06 8.39 -0.85
CA TYR A 185 -18.34 8.70 -1.48
C TYR A 185 -18.23 8.67 -3.01
N PRO A 186 -19.24 8.15 -3.71
CA PRO A 186 -19.29 8.21 -5.17
C PRO A 186 -19.37 9.68 -5.61
N LEU A 187 -18.55 10.06 -6.57
CA LEU A 187 -18.70 11.32 -7.27
C LEU A 187 -19.99 11.27 -8.10
N GLU A 188 -20.71 12.37 -8.18
CA GLU A 188 -22.12 12.61 -8.56
C GLU A 188 -22.76 11.80 -9.72
N ASN A 189 -22.11 10.85 -10.36
CA ASN A 189 -22.62 10.14 -11.54
C ASN A 189 -23.20 8.74 -11.27
N GLY A 190 -23.46 8.36 -10.03
CA GLY A 190 -24.28 7.18 -9.68
C GLY A 190 -23.72 5.81 -10.05
N LEU A 191 -22.54 5.72 -10.65
CA LEU A 191 -21.88 4.49 -11.03
C LEU A 191 -20.77 4.15 -10.01
N VAL A 192 -21.12 3.43 -8.98
CA VAL A 192 -20.18 2.82 -8.06
C VAL A 192 -19.52 1.63 -8.77
N GLN A 193 -18.58 1.91 -9.63
CA GLN A 193 -17.68 0.89 -10.17
C GLN A 193 -16.31 1.12 -9.55
N THR A 194 -15.78 0.11 -8.84
CA THR A 194 -14.38 0.06 -8.39
C THR A 194 -13.46 -0.19 -9.59
N THR A 195 -13.59 0.65 -10.59
CA THR A 195 -12.79 0.66 -11.81
C THR A 195 -11.61 1.61 -11.64
N ILE A 196 -10.61 1.48 -12.49
CA ILE A 196 -9.47 2.41 -12.56
C ILE A 196 -9.97 3.87 -12.71
N ALA A 197 -10.98 4.11 -13.55
CA ALA A 197 -11.55 5.43 -13.76
C ALA A 197 -12.16 6.04 -12.47
N TYR A 198 -12.79 5.21 -11.64
CA TYR A 198 -13.30 5.62 -10.35
C TYR A 198 -12.14 6.07 -9.43
N TRP A 199 -11.07 5.29 -9.32
CA TRP A 199 -9.92 5.62 -8.49
C TRP A 199 -9.16 6.86 -8.99
N GLN A 200 -9.06 7.05 -10.31
CA GLN A 200 -8.56 8.30 -10.88
C GLN A 200 -9.35 9.51 -10.40
N SER A 201 -10.69 9.42 -10.46
CA SER A 201 -11.57 10.50 -9.97
C SER A 201 -11.41 10.78 -8.48
N ILE A 202 -11.15 9.75 -7.67
CA ILE A 202 -10.89 9.92 -6.23
C ILE A 202 -9.56 10.67 -6.01
N ILE A 203 -8.49 10.29 -6.67
CA ILE A 203 -7.19 10.97 -6.57
C ILE A 203 -7.30 12.41 -7.04
N GLU A 204 -8.00 12.69 -8.14
CA GLU A 204 -8.26 14.05 -8.62
C GLU A 204 -9.05 14.89 -7.60
N ALA A 205 -10.08 14.33 -6.97
CA ALA A 205 -10.86 15.01 -5.95
C ALA A 205 -10.06 15.30 -4.66
N ARG A 206 -8.98 14.56 -4.40
CA ARG A 206 -8.07 14.74 -3.26
C ARG A 206 -6.91 15.72 -3.53
N GLN A 207 -6.78 16.26 -4.75
CA GLN A 207 -5.75 17.24 -5.12
C GLN A 207 -5.55 18.39 -4.10
N PRO A 208 -6.57 18.93 -3.45
CA PRO A 208 -6.39 19.99 -2.45
C PRO A 208 -5.51 19.54 -1.25
N LEU A 209 -5.55 18.27 -0.86
CA LEU A 209 -4.73 17.73 0.24
C LEU A 209 -3.25 17.66 -0.16
N TYR A 210 -2.96 17.22 -1.37
CA TYR A 210 -1.60 17.09 -1.87
C TYR A 210 -0.91 18.45 -2.04
N SER A 211 -1.66 19.46 -2.53
CA SER A 211 -1.15 20.82 -2.69
C SER A 211 -0.90 21.54 -1.37
N ALA A 212 -1.54 21.12 -0.28
CA ALA A 212 -1.34 21.69 1.04
C ALA A 212 0.00 21.24 1.65
N GLN A 213 0.50 20.08 1.27
CA GLN A 213 1.79 19.53 1.74
C GLN A 213 3.00 20.13 1.00
N ASP A 214 2.81 20.56 -0.26
CA ASP A 214 3.87 21.23 -1.04
C ASP A 214 4.15 22.68 -0.56
N GLN A 215 3.40 23.22 0.41
CA GLN A 215 3.68 24.54 0.97
C GLN A 215 4.74 24.42 2.06
N PRO A 216 5.96 24.99 1.89
CA PRO A 216 6.97 25.02 2.95
C PRO A 216 6.38 25.73 4.16
N ASN A 217 6.50 25.11 5.33
CA ASN A 217 6.06 25.65 6.62
C ASN A 217 6.80 26.97 6.94
N ILE A 218 6.26 28.10 6.49
CA ILE A 218 6.86 29.44 6.64
C ILE A 218 6.72 29.96 8.09
N SER A 219 6.10 29.20 8.99
CA SER A 219 5.77 29.66 10.34
C SER A 219 6.89 29.56 11.38
N ALA A 220 8.09 29.09 11.06
CA ALA A 220 9.15 28.84 12.06
C ALA A 220 10.36 29.80 11.98
N ARG A 221 10.28 30.93 11.26
CA ARG A 221 11.42 31.90 11.17
C ARG A 221 11.02 33.35 11.40
N SER A 222 10.26 33.64 12.43
CA SER A 222 10.10 35.02 12.88
C SER A 222 9.96 35.09 14.38
N MET A 223 11.01 34.72 15.10
CA MET A 223 11.34 35.16 16.45
C MET A 223 12.78 34.71 16.77
N ALA A 224 13.73 35.47 16.31
CA ALA A 224 15.10 35.53 16.88
C ALA A 224 15.62 36.93 16.67
#